data_e15999af28cf2a1ee5a72cf98b5fcec6
#
_entry.id   e15999af28cf2a1ee5a72cf98b5fcec6
#
_cell.length_a   1.000
_cell.length_b   1.000
_cell.length_c   1.000
_cell.angle_alpha   90.00
_cell.angle_beta   90.00
_cell.angle_gamma   90.00
#
_symmetry.space_group_name_H-M   'P 1'
#
loop_
_entity.id
_entity.type
_entity.pdbx_description
1 polymer ?
#
loop_
_entity_poly.entity_id
_entity_poly.type
_entity_poly.pdbx_seq_one_letter_code
_entity_poly.pdbx_strand_id
1 'polypeptide(L)'
;VVGDGASTGGELYEGLNNAGKSDTNIIVILNYNEMSISKNVGGMAKYLSSMRTKESYQRTKGRVERMLDKTPVIGKPVKNAVRNSKNAVKNMILHSTMFEDLGFHYIGPIDGHNLEELEQGLMAAKAVNKPVFVHVNTIKGKGYAPAEANPGEFHGVGSFEIKTGNPDVVLSDSFSSIMGKELCEMGEKNK
;
A
#
# COMPACT_ATOMS: atom_id res chain seq x y z
N VAL A 1 -7.46 -5.34 8.24
CA VAL A 1 -6.89 -5.35 6.88
C VAL A 1 -7.71 -4.41 6.01
N VAL A 2 -7.05 -3.60 5.20
CA VAL A 2 -7.66 -2.59 4.33
C VAL A 2 -7.13 -2.79 2.91
N GLY A 3 -8.02 -2.78 1.92
CA GLY A 3 -7.62 -2.75 0.51
C GLY A 3 -7.27 -1.33 0.06
N ASP A 4 -6.49 -1.22 -1.00
CA ASP A 4 -6.10 0.08 -1.57
C ASP A 4 -7.29 0.85 -2.19
N GLY A 5 -8.31 0.17 -2.68
CA GLY A 5 -9.57 0.81 -3.11
C GLY A 5 -10.23 1.59 -1.97
N ALA A 6 -10.30 1.03 -0.75
CA ALA A 6 -10.81 1.73 0.42
C ALA A 6 -9.94 2.93 0.82
N SER A 7 -8.65 2.91 0.49
CA SER A 7 -7.72 4.00 0.78
C SER A 7 -7.88 5.22 -0.16
N THR A 8 -8.77 5.17 -1.14
CA THR A 8 -9.15 6.35 -1.94
C THR A 8 -10.32 7.13 -1.34
N GLY A 9 -11.00 6.56 -0.33
CA GLY A 9 -12.06 7.21 0.45
C GLY A 9 -11.57 7.88 1.73
N GLY A 10 -12.38 8.76 2.33
CA GLY A 10 -12.02 9.52 3.53
C GLY A 10 -12.05 8.71 4.83
N GLU A 11 -12.96 7.74 4.94
CA GLU A 11 -13.23 6.99 6.17
C GLU A 11 -11.97 6.32 6.77
N LEU A 12 -11.12 5.75 5.92
CA LEU A 12 -9.84 5.17 6.35
C LEU A 12 -8.99 6.21 7.09
N TYR A 13 -8.88 7.44 6.54
CA TYR A 13 -8.00 8.48 7.11
C TYR A 13 -8.56 9.04 8.40
N GLU A 14 -9.87 9.11 8.56
CA GLU A 14 -10.52 9.47 9.83
C GLU A 14 -10.16 8.42 10.91
N GLY A 15 -10.27 7.14 10.57
CA GLY A 15 -9.87 6.04 11.44
C GLY A 15 -8.37 6.07 11.79
N LEU A 16 -7.50 6.30 10.80
CA LEU A 16 -6.05 6.40 11.03
C LEU A 16 -5.69 7.61 11.88
N ASN A 17 -6.31 8.77 11.65
CA ASN A 17 -6.06 9.98 12.41
C ASN A 17 -6.38 9.78 13.92
N ASN A 18 -7.45 9.05 14.23
CA ASN A 18 -7.79 8.72 15.61
C ASN A 18 -6.87 7.64 16.19
N ALA A 19 -6.63 6.56 15.45
CA ALA A 19 -5.86 5.41 15.91
C ALA A 19 -4.36 5.71 16.08
N GLY A 20 -3.77 6.55 15.24
CA GLY A 20 -2.34 6.81 15.24
C GLY A 20 -1.80 7.50 16.50
N LYS A 21 -2.66 8.19 17.25
CA LYS A 21 -2.33 8.82 18.55
C LYS A 21 -2.91 8.07 19.75
N SER A 22 -3.55 6.93 19.50
CA SER A 22 -4.05 6.09 20.59
C SER A 22 -2.93 5.27 21.22
N ASP A 23 -3.06 4.94 22.49
CA ASP A 23 -2.14 4.01 23.18
C ASP A 23 -2.49 2.54 22.89
N THR A 24 -3.21 2.26 21.82
CA THR A 24 -3.63 0.91 21.45
C THR A 24 -2.60 0.22 20.56
N ASN A 25 -2.42 -1.08 20.75
CA ASN A 25 -1.56 -1.92 19.92
C ASN A 25 -2.31 -2.38 18.66
N ILE A 26 -2.82 -1.43 17.87
CA ILE A 26 -3.51 -1.72 16.62
C ILE A 26 -2.52 -1.97 15.49
N ILE A 27 -2.75 -3.01 14.70
CA ILE A 27 -2.01 -3.29 13.47
C ILE A 27 -2.95 -3.10 12.29
N VAL A 28 -2.71 -2.08 11.49
CA VAL A 28 -3.42 -1.81 10.24
C VAL A 28 -2.60 -2.40 9.09
N ILE A 29 -3.19 -3.29 8.32
CA ILE A 29 -2.52 -3.92 7.17
C ILE A 29 -3.16 -3.37 5.90
N LEU A 30 -2.37 -2.64 5.09
CA LEU A 30 -2.76 -2.21 3.75
C LEU A 30 -2.36 -3.29 2.75
N ASN A 31 -3.35 -3.93 2.13
CA ASN A 31 -3.13 -4.79 0.97
C ASN A 31 -3.18 -3.95 -0.31
N TYR A 32 -2.02 -3.66 -0.88
CA TYR A 32 -1.87 -2.77 -2.01
C TYR A 32 -1.59 -3.54 -3.31
N ASN A 33 -2.48 -3.40 -4.30
CA ASN A 33 -2.35 -4.03 -5.62
C ASN A 33 -2.72 -3.10 -6.79
N GLU A 34 -2.91 -1.80 -6.53
CA GLU A 34 -3.27 -0.74 -7.49
C GLU A 34 -4.69 -0.86 -8.07
N MET A 35 -5.49 -1.81 -7.57
CA MET A 35 -6.79 -2.12 -8.12
C MET A 35 -7.88 -2.13 -7.05
N SER A 36 -8.99 -1.48 -7.40
CA SER A 36 -10.30 -1.74 -6.81
C SER A 36 -11.08 -2.69 -7.75
N ILE A 37 -12.21 -2.25 -8.29
CA ILE A 37 -12.86 -2.86 -9.48
C ILE A 37 -12.07 -2.45 -10.74
N SER A 38 -11.68 -1.18 -10.81
CA SER A 38 -10.79 -0.61 -11.82
C SER A 38 -9.50 -0.10 -11.18
N LYS A 39 -8.58 0.44 -11.97
CA LYS A 39 -7.37 1.10 -11.44
C LYS A 39 -7.75 2.26 -10.54
N ASN A 40 -7.07 2.34 -9.40
CA ASN A 40 -7.26 3.45 -8.47
C ASN A 40 -6.78 4.76 -9.08
N VAL A 41 -7.52 5.85 -8.83
CA VAL A 41 -7.23 7.20 -9.32
C VAL A 41 -7.08 8.18 -8.17
N GLY A 42 -6.54 9.37 -8.47
CA GLY A 42 -6.41 10.46 -7.51
C GLY A 42 -5.04 10.55 -6.85
N GLY A 43 -4.88 11.59 -6.02
CA GLY A 43 -3.60 11.92 -5.37
C GLY A 43 -3.09 10.81 -4.46
N MET A 44 -4.00 10.14 -3.75
CA MET A 44 -3.66 9.05 -2.83
C MET A 44 -3.18 7.79 -3.55
N ALA A 45 -3.83 7.41 -4.65
CA ALA A 45 -3.38 6.32 -5.50
C ALA A 45 -1.97 6.60 -6.04
N LYS A 46 -1.71 7.84 -6.48
CA LYS A 46 -0.38 8.28 -6.93
C LYS A 46 0.67 8.23 -5.81
N TYR A 47 0.30 8.65 -4.60
CA TYR A 47 1.17 8.57 -3.43
C TYR A 47 1.54 7.12 -3.08
N LEU A 48 0.57 6.23 -2.98
CA LEU A 48 0.78 4.81 -2.68
C LEU A 48 1.60 4.11 -3.77
N SER A 49 1.32 4.40 -5.06
CA SER A 49 2.12 3.89 -6.18
C SER A 49 3.58 4.35 -6.10
N SER A 50 3.83 5.59 -5.67
CA SER A 50 5.19 6.09 -5.46
C SER A 50 5.93 5.36 -4.35
N MET A 51 5.23 4.85 -3.36
CA MET A 51 5.81 4.05 -2.27
C MET A 51 6.16 2.63 -2.72
N ARG A 52 5.35 2.03 -3.61
CA ARG A 52 5.62 0.71 -4.19
C ARG A 52 6.93 0.67 -4.98
N THR A 53 7.21 1.70 -5.76
CA THR A 53 8.41 1.79 -6.59
C THR A 53 9.68 2.12 -5.79
N LYS A 54 9.54 2.48 -4.51
CA LYS A 54 10.67 2.78 -3.61
C LYS A 54 11.29 1.53 -2.94
N GLU A 55 11.45 0.41 -3.67
CA GLU A 55 12.41 -0.64 -3.23
C GLU A 55 13.79 -0.06 -2.92
N SER A 56 14.18 0.99 -3.65
CA SER A 56 15.35 1.81 -3.38
C SER A 56 15.30 2.50 -2.01
N TYR A 57 14.13 2.81 -1.47
CA TYR A 57 13.98 3.51 -0.19
C TYR A 57 14.43 2.64 0.99
N GLN A 58 13.98 1.40 1.08
CA GLN A 58 14.38 0.47 2.15
C GLN A 58 15.87 0.09 2.05
N ARG A 59 16.36 -0.15 0.83
CA ARG A 59 17.77 -0.42 0.58
C ARG A 59 18.64 0.80 0.89
N THR A 60 18.18 2.01 0.55
CA THR A 60 18.90 3.26 0.83
C THR A 60 18.84 3.59 2.32
N LYS A 61 17.68 3.41 2.98
CA LYS A 61 17.53 3.54 4.44
C LYS A 61 18.51 2.63 5.17
N GLY A 62 18.55 1.35 4.87
CA GLY A 62 19.47 0.38 5.49
C GLY A 62 20.95 0.59 5.13
N ARG A 63 21.27 1.23 3.98
CA ARG A 63 22.65 1.65 3.65
C ARG A 63 23.08 2.88 4.43
N VAL A 64 22.22 3.89 4.53
CA VAL A 64 22.47 5.11 5.28
C VAL A 64 22.60 4.80 6.78
N GLU A 65 21.72 3.98 7.33
CA GLU A 65 21.83 3.51 8.73
C GLU A 65 23.15 2.80 8.98
N ARG A 66 23.53 1.84 8.14
CA ARG A 66 24.83 1.12 8.25
C ARG A 66 26.05 2.02 8.06
N MET A 67 25.98 3.04 7.18
CA MET A 67 27.06 4.02 7.02
C MET A 67 27.19 4.92 8.26
N LEU A 68 26.06 5.36 8.83
CA LEU A 68 26.04 6.18 10.03
C LEU A 68 26.55 5.41 11.26
N ASP A 69 26.24 4.11 11.38
CA ASP A 69 26.69 3.26 12.48
C ASP A 69 28.17 2.89 12.42
N LYS A 70 28.78 2.89 11.21
CA LYS A 70 30.20 2.62 10.99
C LYS A 70 31.12 3.81 11.20
N THR A 71 30.59 5.03 11.43
CA THR A 71 31.43 6.21 11.64
C THR A 71 31.98 6.22 13.08
N PRO A 72 33.30 6.13 13.29
CA PRO A 72 33.85 6.13 14.64
C PRO A 72 33.60 7.48 15.31
N VAL A 73 32.97 7.44 16.48
CA VAL A 73 32.61 8.61 17.27
C VAL A 73 33.75 8.99 18.19
N ILE A 74 34.40 10.10 17.94
CA ILE A 74 35.48 10.67 18.77
C ILE A 74 34.86 11.63 19.80
N GLY A 75 34.84 11.25 21.09
CA GLY A 75 34.58 12.11 22.26
C GLY A 75 33.12 12.29 22.68
N LYS A 76 32.88 12.35 24.01
CA LYS A 76 31.54 12.45 24.62
C LYS A 76 30.73 13.72 24.28
N PRO A 77 31.27 14.97 24.17
CA PRO A 77 30.50 16.14 23.80
C PRO A 77 30.07 16.14 22.33
N VAL A 78 30.86 15.54 21.44
CA VAL A 78 30.56 15.40 20.03
C VAL A 78 29.46 14.35 19.79
N LYS A 79 29.31 13.41 20.70
CA LYS A 79 28.33 12.32 20.60
C LYS A 79 26.87 12.82 20.55
N ASN A 80 26.53 13.83 21.33
CA ASN A 80 25.17 14.40 21.35
C ASN A 80 24.92 15.32 20.14
N ALA A 81 25.91 16.13 19.73
CA ALA A 81 25.82 16.98 18.55
C ALA A 81 25.75 16.13 17.27
N VAL A 82 26.56 15.07 17.17
CA VAL A 82 26.55 14.13 16.04
C VAL A 82 25.28 13.29 16.03
N ARG A 83 24.75 12.90 17.20
CA ARG A 83 23.47 12.18 17.27
C ARG A 83 22.29 13.05 16.83
N ASN A 84 22.30 14.33 17.20
CA ASN A 84 21.26 15.28 16.78
C ASN A 84 21.39 15.64 15.30
N SER A 85 22.62 15.82 14.78
CA SER A 85 22.85 16.04 13.35
C SER A 85 22.60 14.77 12.52
N LYS A 86 22.95 13.57 13.02
CA LYS A 86 22.57 12.29 12.39
C LYS A 86 21.06 12.17 12.28
N ASN A 87 20.31 12.48 13.34
CA ASN A 87 18.85 12.46 13.31
C ASN A 87 18.27 13.54 12.39
N ALA A 88 18.83 14.74 12.37
CA ALA A 88 18.41 15.80 11.47
C ALA A 88 18.70 15.45 10.00
N VAL A 89 19.87 14.91 9.68
CA VAL A 89 20.23 14.43 8.34
C VAL A 89 19.38 13.21 7.95
N LYS A 90 19.14 12.29 8.89
CA LYS A 90 18.24 11.14 8.69
C LYS A 90 16.81 11.61 8.36
N ASN A 91 16.31 12.60 9.09
CA ASN A 91 14.96 13.16 8.84
C ASN A 91 14.89 14.03 7.57
N MET A 92 15.99 14.68 7.16
CA MET A 92 16.07 15.43 5.89
C MET A 92 16.15 14.55 4.65
N ILE A 93 16.84 13.41 4.74
CA ILE A 93 17.04 12.49 3.60
C ILE A 93 15.91 11.46 3.52
N LEU A 94 15.34 11.08 4.65
CA LEU A 94 14.27 10.11 4.79
C LEU A 94 12.98 10.88 5.08
N HIS A 95 12.29 11.31 4.01
CA HIS A 95 10.93 11.80 4.20
C HIS A 95 10.12 10.72 4.92
N SER A 96 9.52 11.08 6.08
CA SER A 96 8.55 10.23 6.74
C SER A 96 7.40 9.92 5.78
N THR A 97 6.81 8.77 5.94
CA THR A 97 5.57 8.48 5.24
C THR A 97 4.43 9.25 5.91
N MET A 98 3.36 9.54 5.19
CA MET A 98 2.16 10.13 5.77
C MET A 98 1.64 9.31 6.98
N PHE A 99 1.81 8.00 6.95
CA PHE A 99 1.39 7.12 8.05
C PHE A 99 2.24 7.32 9.31
N GLU A 100 3.55 7.56 9.15
CA GLU A 100 4.43 7.92 10.27
C GLU A 100 4.08 9.30 10.83
N ASP A 101 3.70 10.26 9.97
CA ASP A 101 3.26 11.58 10.40
C ASP A 101 1.93 11.53 11.19
N LEU A 102 1.06 10.56 10.87
CA LEU A 102 -0.15 10.26 11.62
C LEU A 102 0.12 9.54 12.97
N GLY A 103 1.36 9.11 13.22
CA GLY A 103 1.77 8.48 14.48
C GLY A 103 1.95 6.96 14.43
N PHE A 104 1.79 6.33 13.27
CA PHE A 104 2.02 4.89 13.10
C PHE A 104 3.50 4.55 12.99
N HIS A 105 3.88 3.39 13.49
CA HIS A 105 5.14 2.75 13.09
C HIS A 105 4.93 2.07 11.74
N TYR A 106 5.63 2.55 10.70
CA TYR A 106 5.48 2.01 9.35
C TYR A 106 6.41 0.83 9.10
N ILE A 107 5.85 -0.27 8.60
CA ILE A 107 6.56 -1.47 8.16
C ILE A 107 6.18 -1.75 6.70
N GLY A 108 7.15 -1.83 5.82
CA GLY A 108 6.93 -2.14 4.41
C GLY A 108 7.70 -1.22 3.46
N PRO A 109 7.43 -1.32 2.15
CA PRO A 109 6.53 -2.33 1.55
C PRO A 109 7.10 -3.75 1.64
N ILE A 110 6.21 -4.73 1.89
CA ILE A 110 6.52 -6.16 1.98
C ILE A 110 5.95 -6.84 0.72
N ASP A 111 6.65 -7.81 0.15
CA ASP A 111 6.07 -8.68 -0.88
C ASP A 111 5.06 -9.65 -0.24
N GLY A 112 3.77 -9.43 -0.47
CA GLY A 112 2.68 -10.25 0.08
C GLY A 112 2.59 -11.66 -0.52
N HIS A 113 3.35 -11.96 -1.58
CA HIS A 113 3.47 -13.30 -2.15
C HIS A 113 4.70 -14.05 -1.61
N ASN A 114 5.57 -13.39 -0.87
CA ASN A 114 6.65 -14.00 -0.10
C ASN A 114 6.18 -14.23 1.35
N LEU A 115 5.73 -15.45 1.64
CA LEU A 115 5.17 -15.80 2.95
C LEU A 115 6.17 -15.61 4.10
N GLU A 116 7.45 -15.82 3.86
CA GLU A 116 8.50 -15.63 4.86
C GLU A 116 8.65 -14.14 5.23
N GLU A 117 8.73 -13.25 4.23
CA GLU A 117 8.79 -11.80 4.48
C GLU A 117 7.52 -11.29 5.17
N LEU A 118 6.35 -11.81 4.76
CA LEU A 118 5.07 -11.43 5.36
C LEU A 118 5.00 -11.84 6.84
N GLU A 119 5.41 -13.08 7.16
CA GLU A 119 5.45 -13.56 8.54
C GLU A 119 6.42 -12.74 9.39
N GLN A 120 7.64 -12.49 8.91
CA GLN A 120 8.63 -11.66 9.60
C GLN A 120 8.11 -10.24 9.85
N GLY A 121 7.46 -9.63 8.84
CA GLY A 121 6.86 -8.31 8.97
C GLY A 121 5.73 -8.26 10.00
N LEU A 122 4.87 -9.27 10.03
CA LEU A 122 3.79 -9.37 11.01
C LEU A 122 4.31 -9.65 12.42
N MET A 123 5.35 -10.48 12.58
CA MET A 123 6.02 -10.69 13.88
C MET A 123 6.67 -9.39 14.37
N ALA A 124 7.35 -8.66 13.48
CA ALA A 124 7.91 -7.36 13.83
C ALA A 124 6.82 -6.38 14.27
N ALA A 125 5.68 -6.33 13.56
CA ALA A 125 4.54 -5.50 13.92
C ALA A 125 3.98 -5.82 15.30
N LYS A 126 3.86 -7.11 15.64
CA LYS A 126 3.39 -7.56 16.97
C LYS A 126 4.34 -7.20 18.11
N ALA A 127 5.63 -7.07 17.84
CA ALA A 127 6.62 -6.69 18.84
C ALA A 127 6.62 -5.19 19.15
N VAL A 128 5.97 -4.36 18.35
CA VAL A 128 5.88 -2.92 18.54
C VAL A 128 4.65 -2.59 19.41
N ASN A 129 4.90 -1.99 20.58
CA ASN A 129 3.83 -1.55 21.50
C ASN A 129 3.33 -0.15 21.14
N LYS A 130 2.91 0.04 19.89
CA LYS A 130 2.37 1.28 19.31
C LYS A 130 1.47 0.92 18.13
N PRO A 131 0.65 1.86 17.64
CA PRO A 131 -0.03 1.67 16.37
C PRO A 131 0.97 1.37 15.24
N VAL A 132 0.73 0.32 14.48
CA VAL A 132 1.58 -0.12 13.37
C VAL A 132 0.79 -0.11 12.07
N PHE A 133 1.42 0.39 11.01
CA PHE A 133 0.89 0.34 9.66
C PHE A 133 1.79 -0.56 8.80
N VAL A 134 1.27 -1.71 8.40
CA VAL A 134 1.97 -2.69 7.56
C VAL A 134 1.51 -2.53 6.12
N HIS A 135 2.43 -2.17 5.23
CA HIS A 135 2.18 -2.03 3.81
C HIS A 135 2.62 -3.29 3.07
N VAL A 136 1.67 -3.99 2.47
CA VAL A 136 1.89 -5.25 1.76
C VAL A 136 1.55 -5.06 0.29
N ASN A 137 2.52 -5.30 -0.58
CA ASN A 137 2.33 -5.29 -2.03
C ASN A 137 1.87 -6.66 -2.50
N THR A 138 0.79 -6.68 -3.28
CA THR A 138 0.28 -7.91 -3.91
C THR A 138 0.00 -7.69 -5.40
N ILE A 139 -0.21 -8.78 -6.10
CA ILE A 139 -0.70 -8.80 -7.48
C ILE A 139 -2.07 -9.46 -7.45
N LYS A 140 -3.10 -8.73 -7.90
CA LYS A 140 -4.47 -9.25 -7.94
C LYS A 140 -4.56 -10.39 -8.96
N GLY A 141 -5.13 -11.52 -8.56
CA GLY A 141 -5.23 -12.72 -9.41
C GLY A 141 -3.96 -13.56 -9.48
N LYS A 142 -2.94 -13.28 -8.67
CA LYS A 142 -1.62 -13.97 -8.67
C LYS A 142 -1.75 -15.50 -8.67
N GLY A 143 -1.06 -16.12 -9.64
CA GLY A 143 -1.05 -17.57 -9.82
C GLY A 143 -2.06 -18.07 -10.87
N TYR A 144 -2.93 -17.18 -11.38
CA TYR A 144 -3.87 -17.50 -12.45
C TYR A 144 -3.77 -16.47 -13.58
N ALA A 145 -3.11 -16.85 -14.69
CA ALA A 145 -2.77 -15.93 -15.77
C ALA A 145 -3.94 -15.12 -16.35
N PRO A 146 -5.15 -15.68 -16.57
CA PRO A 146 -6.29 -14.90 -17.02
C PRO A 146 -6.70 -13.78 -16.04
N ALA A 147 -6.65 -14.06 -14.73
CA ALA A 147 -6.98 -13.06 -13.71
C ALA A 147 -5.87 -12.01 -13.52
N GLU A 148 -4.61 -12.37 -13.71
CA GLU A 148 -3.51 -11.40 -13.71
C GLU A 148 -3.61 -10.45 -14.92
N ALA A 149 -4.05 -10.96 -16.09
CA ALA A 149 -4.22 -10.16 -17.30
C ALA A 149 -5.44 -9.22 -17.23
N ASN A 150 -6.54 -9.67 -16.64
CA ASN A 150 -7.81 -8.95 -16.56
C ASN A 150 -8.36 -8.87 -15.12
N PRO A 151 -7.64 -8.27 -14.17
CA PRO A 151 -7.98 -8.33 -12.75
C PRO A 151 -9.33 -7.67 -12.40
N GLY A 152 -9.83 -6.77 -13.25
CA GLY A 152 -11.14 -6.14 -13.09
C GLY A 152 -12.30 -7.12 -13.33
N GLU A 153 -12.20 -7.94 -14.36
CA GLU A 153 -13.21 -8.95 -14.70
C GLU A 153 -13.31 -10.05 -13.64
N PHE A 154 -12.17 -10.38 -13.02
CA PHE A 154 -12.10 -11.36 -11.93
C PHE A 154 -12.34 -10.78 -10.54
N HIS A 155 -12.79 -9.52 -10.42
CA HIS A 155 -13.15 -8.94 -9.12
C HIS A 155 -14.42 -9.56 -8.52
N GLY A 156 -15.41 -9.88 -9.38
CA GLY A 156 -16.63 -10.55 -9.00
C GLY A 156 -17.09 -11.41 -10.17
N VAL A 157 -16.72 -12.69 -10.15
CA VAL A 157 -16.99 -13.63 -11.26
C VAL A 157 -18.09 -14.62 -10.91
N GLY A 158 -18.88 -14.99 -11.93
CA GLY A 158 -19.70 -16.19 -11.91
C GLY A 158 -18.87 -17.45 -12.23
N SER A 159 -19.52 -18.51 -12.70
CA SER A 159 -18.82 -19.70 -13.20
C SER A 159 -18.10 -19.39 -14.51
N PHE A 160 -16.90 -19.96 -14.68
CA PHE A 160 -16.07 -19.75 -15.86
C PHE A 160 -15.22 -20.98 -16.13
N GLU A 161 -14.79 -21.14 -17.38
CA GLU A 161 -13.86 -22.22 -17.77
C GLU A 161 -12.46 -21.93 -17.24
N ILE A 162 -11.90 -22.81 -16.40
CA ILE A 162 -10.63 -22.61 -15.71
C ILE A 162 -9.45 -22.47 -16.70
N LYS A 163 -9.49 -23.16 -17.84
CA LYS A 163 -8.36 -23.14 -18.81
C LYS A 163 -8.26 -21.82 -19.56
N THR A 164 -9.38 -21.22 -19.91
CA THR A 164 -9.45 -20.01 -20.73
C THR A 164 -9.74 -18.76 -19.95
N GLY A 165 -10.40 -18.89 -18.78
CA GLY A 165 -10.92 -17.77 -18.01
C GLY A 165 -12.23 -17.20 -18.55
N ASN A 166 -12.79 -17.78 -19.62
CA ASN A 166 -14.03 -17.29 -20.21
C ASN A 166 -15.24 -17.63 -19.34
N PRO A 167 -16.18 -16.68 -19.15
CA PRO A 167 -17.40 -16.95 -18.39
C PRO A 167 -18.25 -17.98 -19.13
N ASP A 168 -18.86 -18.91 -18.35
CA ASP A 168 -19.78 -19.94 -18.89
C ASP A 168 -21.05 -19.32 -19.46
N VAL A 169 -21.47 -18.17 -18.92
CA VAL A 169 -22.65 -17.42 -19.35
C VAL A 169 -22.27 -15.98 -19.65
N VAL A 170 -22.39 -15.57 -20.90
CA VAL A 170 -22.26 -14.16 -21.30
C VAL A 170 -23.64 -13.51 -21.18
N LEU A 171 -23.86 -12.72 -20.14
CA LEU A 171 -25.07 -11.90 -20.01
C LEU A 171 -24.95 -10.71 -20.97
N SER A 172 -25.59 -10.82 -22.15
CA SER A 172 -25.49 -9.78 -23.21
C SER A 172 -26.20 -8.47 -22.85
N ASP A 173 -27.30 -8.53 -22.08
CA ASP A 173 -28.17 -7.37 -21.86
C ASP A 173 -28.58 -7.23 -20.38
N SER A 174 -27.63 -6.78 -19.53
CA SER A 174 -27.99 -6.35 -18.19
C SER A 174 -28.56 -4.92 -18.20
N PHE A 175 -29.43 -4.57 -17.26
CA PHE A 175 -29.90 -3.18 -17.08
C PHE A 175 -28.72 -2.20 -16.97
N SER A 176 -27.65 -2.58 -16.29
CA SER A 176 -26.45 -1.76 -16.12
C SER A 176 -25.72 -1.51 -17.46
N SER A 177 -25.64 -2.53 -18.34
CA SER A 177 -24.99 -2.38 -19.64
C SER A 177 -25.81 -1.49 -20.59
N ILE A 178 -27.14 -1.68 -20.61
CA ILE A 178 -28.05 -0.83 -21.40
C ILE A 178 -27.99 0.61 -20.90
N MET A 179 -28.14 0.84 -19.61
CA MET A 179 -28.08 2.19 -19.01
C MET A 179 -26.72 2.85 -19.24
N GLY A 180 -25.62 2.12 -19.08
CA GLY A 180 -24.28 2.64 -19.35
C GLY A 180 -24.08 3.07 -20.79
N LYS A 181 -24.59 2.30 -21.76
CA LYS A 181 -24.55 2.63 -23.17
C LYS A 181 -25.37 3.89 -23.48
N GLU A 182 -26.60 3.99 -22.99
CA GLU A 182 -27.44 5.16 -23.17
C GLU A 182 -26.81 6.43 -22.58
N LEU A 183 -26.22 6.35 -21.37
CA LEU A 183 -25.52 7.48 -20.75
C LEU A 183 -24.31 7.93 -21.57
N CYS A 184 -23.54 7.01 -22.13
CA CYS A 184 -22.43 7.37 -23.02
C CYS A 184 -22.93 8.12 -24.28
N GLU A 185 -23.96 7.58 -24.93
CA GLU A 185 -24.55 8.21 -26.11
C GLU A 185 -25.13 9.61 -25.79
N MET A 186 -25.81 9.78 -24.66
CA MET A 186 -26.31 11.08 -24.20
C MET A 186 -25.18 12.07 -23.93
N GLY A 187 -24.08 11.62 -23.33
CA GLY A 187 -22.90 12.47 -23.08
C GLY A 187 -22.19 12.92 -24.34
N GLU A 188 -22.18 12.09 -25.39
CA GLU A 188 -21.66 12.48 -26.71
C GLU A 188 -22.52 13.51 -27.43
N LYS A 189 -23.83 13.42 -27.27
CA LYS A 189 -24.81 14.35 -27.92
C LYS A 189 -24.90 15.71 -27.19
N ASN A 190 -24.52 15.78 -25.92
CA ASN A 190 -24.67 16.97 -25.06
C ASN A 190 -23.31 17.50 -24.55
N LYS A 191 -22.38 17.71 -25.48
CA LYS A 191 -21.09 18.35 -25.20
C LYS A 191 -21.23 19.84 -25.03
#